data_d4df281bc2173a9dadde9a135c8d1cd3
#
_entry.id   d4df281bc2173a9dadde9a135c8d1cd3
#
_cell.length_a   1.000
_cell.length_b   1.000
_cell.length_c   1.000
_cell.angle_alpha   90.00
_cell.angle_beta   90.00
_cell.angle_gamma   90.00
#
_symmetry.space_group_name_H-M   'P 1'
#
loop_
_entity.id
_entity.type
_entity.pdbx_description
1 polymer ?
#
loop_
_entity_poly.entity_id
_entity_poly.type
_entity_poly.pdbx_seq_one_letter_code
_entity_poly.pdbx_strand_id
1 'polypeptide(L)'
;MLLEHTFRLFKQTLGWTRPKLRTPQAADRWTWLVIACHAQLRLARPLADDLRRPWEKPAVPGRLTPARVRRGFRNLRTKTTLPAGAPKPSKPGPGRPPGSKNHRPAPHYEVGKTVKRDLTLSARQHRTG
;
A
#
# COMPACT_ATOMS: atom_id res chain seq x y z
N MET A 1 21.31 17.60 -12.05
CA MET A 1 20.63 17.76 -10.73
C MET A 1 19.16 17.33 -10.70
N LEU A 2 18.32 17.59 -11.69
CA LEU A 2 16.90 17.19 -11.67
C LEU A 2 16.66 15.67 -11.62
N LEU A 3 17.47 14.89 -12.31
CA LEU A 3 17.34 13.43 -12.36
C LEU A 3 17.64 12.77 -11.01
N GLU A 4 18.66 13.25 -10.31
CA GLU A 4 19.03 12.70 -8.99
C GLU A 4 17.91 12.85 -7.96
N HIS A 5 17.27 14.01 -7.90
CA HIS A 5 16.12 14.24 -7.03
C HIS A 5 14.94 13.33 -7.38
N THR A 6 14.72 13.07 -8.66
CA THR A 6 13.66 12.17 -9.13
C THR A 6 13.92 10.72 -8.71
N PHE A 7 15.15 10.24 -8.92
CA PHE A 7 15.53 8.89 -8.48
C PHE A 7 15.49 8.72 -6.96
N ARG A 8 15.91 9.74 -6.22
CA ARG A 8 15.77 9.74 -4.75
C ARG A 8 14.31 9.63 -4.33
N LEU A 9 13.42 10.39 -4.97
CA LEU A 9 11.97 10.30 -4.72
C LEU A 9 11.44 8.89 -5.02
N PHE A 10 11.83 8.29 -6.15
CA PHE A 10 11.41 6.94 -6.53
C PHE A 10 11.85 5.92 -5.48
N LYS A 11 13.10 5.94 -5.08
CA LYS A 11 13.67 4.97 -4.13
C LYS A 11 13.12 5.18 -2.72
N GLN A 12 13.17 6.39 -2.20
CA GLN A 12 12.88 6.66 -0.79
C GLN A 12 11.39 6.86 -0.50
N THR A 13 10.66 7.50 -1.44
CA THR A 13 9.28 7.92 -1.20
C THR A 13 8.26 7.01 -1.85
N LEU A 14 8.48 6.63 -3.11
CA LEU A 14 7.58 5.76 -3.85
C LEU A 14 7.91 4.26 -3.68
N GLY A 15 9.06 3.95 -3.10
CA GLY A 15 9.43 2.58 -2.77
C GLY A 15 9.83 1.74 -3.98
N TRP A 16 10.44 2.35 -5.01
CA TRP A 16 10.83 1.65 -6.22
C TRP A 16 11.68 0.40 -5.97
N THR A 17 12.56 0.43 -5.00
CA THR A 17 13.45 -0.69 -4.66
C THR A 17 12.96 -1.56 -3.50
N ARG A 18 11.75 -1.32 -2.97
CA ARG A 18 11.24 -2.06 -1.80
C ARG A 18 10.77 -3.48 -2.09
N PRO A 19 10.01 -3.73 -3.19
CA PRO A 19 9.51 -5.09 -3.42
C PRO A 19 10.64 -6.02 -3.86
N LYS A 20 10.65 -7.23 -3.31
CA LYS A 20 11.52 -8.31 -3.79
C LYS A 20 10.83 -9.02 -4.95
N LEU A 21 11.07 -8.52 -6.16
CA LEU A 21 10.45 -9.04 -7.37
C LEU A 21 11.27 -10.22 -7.90
N ARG A 22 10.58 -11.30 -8.25
CA ARG A 22 11.23 -12.55 -8.69
C ARG A 22 11.44 -12.62 -10.19
N THR A 23 10.69 -11.86 -10.97
CA THR A 23 10.73 -11.92 -12.44
C THR A 23 11.03 -10.55 -13.02
N PRO A 24 11.77 -10.47 -14.15
CA PRO A 24 12.02 -9.20 -14.85
C PRO A 24 10.72 -8.47 -15.23
N GLN A 25 9.72 -9.21 -15.69
CA GLN A 25 8.43 -8.63 -16.08
C GLN A 25 7.70 -7.99 -14.91
N ALA A 26 7.81 -8.57 -13.71
CA ALA A 26 7.25 -7.94 -12.50
C ALA A 26 8.02 -6.66 -12.14
N ALA A 27 9.33 -6.63 -12.34
CA ALA A 27 10.15 -5.45 -12.11
C ALA A 27 9.78 -4.32 -13.08
N ASP A 28 9.56 -4.63 -14.35
CA ASP A 28 9.14 -3.66 -15.36
C ASP A 28 7.76 -3.07 -15.02
N ARG A 29 6.78 -3.92 -14.71
CA ARG A 29 5.44 -3.48 -14.30
C ARG A 29 5.49 -2.57 -13.06
N TRP A 30 6.31 -2.93 -12.09
CA TRP A 30 6.49 -2.11 -10.90
C TRP A 30 7.11 -0.76 -11.21
N THR A 31 8.13 -0.73 -12.08
CA THR A 31 8.78 0.50 -12.53
C THR A 31 7.78 1.41 -13.23
N TRP A 32 6.95 0.87 -14.14
CA TRP A 32 5.90 1.63 -14.79
C TRP A 32 4.87 2.21 -13.81
N LEU A 33 4.48 1.45 -12.78
CA LEU A 33 3.58 1.96 -11.74
C LEU A 33 4.21 3.13 -10.97
N VAL A 34 5.49 3.05 -10.63
CA VAL A 34 6.21 4.13 -9.95
C VAL A 34 6.29 5.39 -10.82
N ILE A 35 6.56 5.23 -12.12
CA ILE A 35 6.57 6.33 -13.10
C ILE A 35 5.17 6.96 -13.20
N ALA A 36 4.14 6.17 -13.31
CA ALA A 36 2.75 6.64 -13.38
C ALA A 36 2.36 7.40 -12.10
N CYS A 37 2.70 6.87 -10.92
CA CYS A 37 2.49 7.58 -9.65
C CYS A 37 3.20 8.93 -9.62
N HIS A 38 4.44 9.00 -10.09
CA HIS A 38 5.18 10.27 -10.16
C HIS A 38 4.51 11.27 -11.12
N ALA A 39 4.07 10.81 -12.28
CA ALA A 39 3.34 11.64 -13.24
C ALA A 39 2.04 12.20 -12.63
N GLN A 40 1.27 11.35 -11.95
CA GLN A 40 0.06 11.77 -11.23
C GLN A 40 0.35 12.84 -10.17
N LEU A 41 1.42 12.69 -9.39
CA LEU A 41 1.81 13.70 -8.41
C LEU A 41 2.18 15.02 -9.06
N ARG A 42 2.79 15.01 -10.25
CA ARG A 42 3.10 16.22 -11.00
C ARG A 42 1.85 16.90 -11.55
N LEU A 43 0.93 16.13 -12.12
CA LEU A 43 -0.33 16.63 -12.64
C LEU A 43 -1.24 17.18 -11.53
N ALA A 44 -1.18 16.61 -10.36
CA ALA A 44 -1.98 17.02 -9.21
C ALA A 44 -1.49 18.30 -8.51
N ARG A 45 -0.33 18.84 -8.89
CA ARG A 45 0.27 20.04 -8.27
C ARG A 45 -0.69 21.21 -8.09
N PRO A 46 -1.42 21.63 -9.14
CA PRO A 46 -2.27 22.82 -9.03
C PRO A 46 -3.46 22.61 -8.10
N LEU A 47 -3.85 21.36 -7.84
CA LEU A 47 -5.00 21.01 -7.01
C LEU A 47 -4.61 20.73 -5.56
N ALA A 48 -3.33 20.50 -5.29
CA ALA A 48 -2.86 20.08 -3.97
C ALA A 48 -2.67 21.26 -3.03
N ASP A 49 -3.14 21.09 -1.80
CA ASP A 49 -2.84 22.03 -0.72
C ASP A 49 -1.44 21.80 -0.16
N ASP A 50 -0.76 22.87 0.26
CA ASP A 50 0.56 22.78 0.87
C ASP A 50 0.46 22.36 2.33
N LEU A 51 0.36 21.05 2.56
CA LEU A 51 0.43 20.47 3.89
C LEU A 51 1.88 20.44 4.39
N ARG A 52 2.39 21.61 4.70
CA ARG A 52 3.77 21.79 5.18
C ARG A 52 3.95 21.34 6.62
N ARG A 53 5.15 20.89 6.93
CA ARG A 53 5.57 20.66 8.31
C ARG A 53 5.96 22.01 8.97
N PRO A 54 5.95 22.11 10.30
CA PRO A 54 6.24 23.39 11.00
C PRO A 54 7.55 24.06 10.61
N TRP A 55 8.56 23.27 10.26
CA TRP A 55 9.90 23.76 9.87
C TRP A 55 10.08 24.00 8.36
N GLU A 56 9.07 23.68 7.54
CA GLU A 56 9.16 23.87 6.10
C GLU A 56 8.67 25.26 5.70
N LYS A 57 9.41 25.92 4.82
CA LYS A 57 8.97 27.18 4.22
C LYS A 57 7.75 26.98 3.33
N PRO A 58 6.83 27.97 3.26
CA PRO A 58 5.71 27.91 2.33
C PRO A 58 6.21 27.74 0.90
N ALA A 59 5.51 26.91 0.12
CA ALA A 59 5.80 26.78 -1.30
C ALA A 59 5.01 27.81 -2.09
N VAL A 60 5.58 28.24 -3.21
CA VAL A 60 4.85 29.06 -4.18
C VAL A 60 3.67 28.25 -4.72
N PRO A 61 2.47 28.85 -4.83
CA PRO A 61 1.30 28.17 -5.42
C PRO A 61 1.64 27.54 -6.77
N GLY A 62 1.20 26.30 -6.98
CA GLY A 62 1.49 25.53 -8.19
C GLY A 62 2.91 24.99 -8.34
N ARG A 63 3.84 25.31 -7.42
CA ARG A 63 5.23 24.82 -7.44
C ARG A 63 5.56 23.80 -6.35
N LEU A 64 4.56 23.12 -5.81
CA LEU A 64 4.77 22.05 -4.84
C LEU A 64 5.67 20.93 -5.41
N THR A 65 6.61 20.45 -4.58
CA THR A 65 7.37 19.26 -4.94
C THR A 65 6.48 18.02 -4.92
N PRO A 66 6.76 16.98 -5.73
CA PRO A 66 5.96 15.75 -5.72
C PRO A 66 5.84 15.12 -4.33
N ALA A 67 6.86 15.25 -3.48
CA ALA A 67 6.83 14.76 -2.10
C ALA A 67 5.81 15.53 -1.23
N ARG A 68 5.63 16.83 -1.45
CA ARG A 68 4.62 17.64 -0.76
C ARG A 68 3.22 17.32 -1.28
N VAL A 69 3.05 17.21 -2.59
CA VAL A 69 1.78 16.81 -3.21
C VAL A 69 1.31 15.46 -2.65
N ARG A 70 2.22 14.50 -2.49
CA ARG A 70 1.89 13.18 -1.94
C ARG A 70 1.25 13.27 -0.55
N ARG A 71 1.67 14.19 0.30
CA ARG A 71 1.07 14.35 1.65
C ARG A 71 -0.40 14.72 1.60
N GLY A 72 -0.77 15.62 0.68
CA GLY A 72 -2.15 16.08 0.50
C GLY A 72 -2.95 15.27 -0.53
N PHE A 73 -2.35 14.24 -1.15
CA PHE A 73 -2.95 13.57 -2.31
C PHE A 73 -4.35 12.98 -2.00
N ARG A 74 -4.55 12.42 -0.80
CA ARG A 74 -5.85 11.91 -0.38
C ARG A 74 -6.96 12.96 -0.39
N ASN A 75 -6.62 14.23 -0.13
CA ASN A 75 -7.57 15.32 -0.06
C ASN A 75 -7.99 15.80 -1.44
N LEU A 76 -7.28 15.41 -2.50
CA LEU A 76 -7.63 15.77 -3.87
C LEU A 76 -8.91 15.09 -4.35
N ARG A 77 -9.27 13.95 -3.76
CA ARG A 77 -10.48 13.21 -4.12
C ARG A 77 -11.75 14.06 -4.02
N THR A 78 -11.78 15.00 -3.10
CA THR A 78 -12.93 15.91 -2.93
C THR A 78 -12.94 17.03 -3.96
N LYS A 79 -11.79 17.34 -4.57
CA LYS A 79 -11.60 18.41 -5.55
C LYS A 79 -11.66 17.93 -7.00
N THR A 80 -11.53 16.62 -7.22
CA THR A 80 -11.63 16.03 -8.55
C THR A 80 -13.01 15.40 -8.73
N THR A 81 -13.70 15.79 -9.79
CA THR A 81 -14.85 15.00 -10.27
C THR A 81 -14.32 13.62 -10.62
N LEU A 82 -14.69 12.64 -9.81
CA LEU A 82 -14.43 11.25 -10.17
C LEU A 82 -15.18 10.97 -11.49
N PRO A 83 -14.52 10.40 -12.51
CA PRO A 83 -15.26 9.82 -13.60
C PRO A 83 -16.33 8.93 -12.97
N ALA A 84 -17.56 9.03 -13.47
CA ALA A 84 -18.71 8.32 -12.94
C ALA A 84 -18.27 6.93 -12.48
N GLY A 85 -18.36 6.69 -11.19
CA GLY A 85 -17.89 5.41 -10.64
C GLY A 85 -18.56 4.28 -11.40
N ALA A 86 -17.85 3.20 -11.62
CA ALA A 86 -18.42 2.03 -12.25
C ALA A 86 -19.80 1.78 -11.62
N PRO A 87 -20.87 1.64 -12.41
CA PRO A 87 -22.22 1.49 -11.90
C PRO A 87 -22.21 0.35 -10.89
N LYS A 88 -22.52 0.68 -9.63
CA LYS A 88 -22.66 -0.36 -8.62
C LYS A 88 -23.77 -1.30 -9.11
N PRO A 89 -23.55 -2.62 -9.09
CA PRO A 89 -24.61 -3.54 -9.43
C PRO A 89 -25.82 -3.23 -8.55
N SER A 90 -26.98 -3.02 -9.17
CA SER A 90 -28.22 -2.69 -8.45
C SER A 90 -28.71 -3.81 -7.53
N LYS A 91 -28.17 -5.00 -7.72
CA LYS A 91 -28.45 -6.20 -6.93
C LYS A 91 -27.12 -6.81 -6.48
N PRO A 92 -27.05 -7.40 -5.27
CA PRO A 92 -25.90 -8.22 -4.91
C PRO A 92 -25.67 -9.24 -6.02
N GLY A 93 -24.40 -9.44 -6.39
CA GLY A 93 -24.05 -10.46 -7.38
C GLY A 93 -24.63 -11.82 -6.96
N PRO A 94 -24.86 -12.71 -7.92
CA PRO A 94 -25.32 -14.05 -7.58
C PRO A 94 -24.32 -14.66 -6.62
N GLY A 95 -24.71 -14.76 -5.36
CA GLY A 95 -23.93 -15.45 -4.36
C GLY A 95 -23.72 -16.90 -4.78
N ARG A 96 -23.11 -17.68 -3.91
CA ARG A 96 -22.96 -19.11 -4.12
C ARG A 96 -24.36 -19.72 -4.36
N PRO A 97 -24.55 -20.53 -5.43
CA PRO A 97 -25.85 -21.16 -5.71
C PRO A 97 -26.37 -21.93 -4.48
N PRO A 98 -27.69 -21.85 -4.19
CA PRO A 98 -28.27 -22.61 -3.10
C PRO A 98 -27.93 -24.09 -3.23
N GLY A 99 -27.53 -24.75 -2.13
CA GLY A 99 -27.16 -26.15 -2.12
C GLY A 99 -25.74 -26.48 -2.60
N SER A 100 -24.98 -25.51 -3.11
CA SER A 100 -23.58 -25.72 -3.48
C SER A 100 -22.73 -25.92 -2.20
N LYS A 101 -22.31 -27.15 -1.94
CA LYS A 101 -21.38 -27.48 -0.84
C LYS A 101 -19.95 -27.46 -1.35
N ASN A 102 -19.01 -27.11 -0.48
CA ASN A 102 -17.61 -27.20 -0.80
C ASN A 102 -17.21 -28.70 -0.79
N HIS A 103 -16.88 -29.24 -1.96
CA HIS A 103 -16.44 -30.63 -2.08
C HIS A 103 -15.02 -30.87 -1.54
N ARG A 104 -14.25 -29.83 -1.36
CA ARG A 104 -12.94 -29.86 -0.72
C ARG A 104 -12.95 -28.89 0.46
N PRO A 105 -13.30 -29.35 1.67
CA PRO A 105 -13.13 -28.51 2.86
C PRO A 105 -11.65 -28.13 2.97
N ALA A 106 -11.38 -26.90 3.40
CA ALA A 106 -10.01 -26.46 3.65
C ALA A 106 -9.39 -27.44 4.67
N PRO A 107 -8.11 -27.83 4.50
CA PRO A 107 -7.43 -28.67 5.46
C PRO A 107 -7.49 -27.99 6.83
N HIS A 108 -8.01 -28.71 7.80
CA HIS A 108 -8.06 -28.25 9.18
C HIS A 108 -6.67 -28.50 9.79
N TYR A 109 -5.91 -27.44 9.98
CA TYR A 109 -4.67 -27.52 10.74
C TYR A 109 -5.03 -27.50 12.23
N GLU A 110 -4.72 -28.55 12.94
CA GLU A 110 -4.75 -28.50 14.40
C GLU A 110 -3.70 -27.49 14.85
N VAL A 111 -4.18 -26.35 15.31
CA VAL A 111 -3.32 -25.40 16.04
C VAL A 111 -2.99 -26.11 17.35
N GLY A 112 -1.75 -26.59 17.47
CA GLY A 112 -1.30 -27.27 18.67
C GLY A 112 -1.68 -26.45 19.91
N LYS A 113 -2.13 -27.11 20.96
CA LYS A 113 -2.51 -26.46 22.21
C LYS A 113 -1.37 -25.56 22.66
N THR A 114 -1.65 -24.30 22.85
CA THR A 114 -0.69 -23.32 23.38
C THR A 114 -0.25 -23.80 24.75
N VAL A 115 0.95 -24.33 24.86
CA VAL A 115 1.52 -24.75 26.14
C VAL A 115 1.74 -23.50 26.96
N LYS A 116 1.08 -23.40 28.12
CA LYS A 116 1.27 -22.27 29.02
C LYS A 116 2.77 -22.18 29.40
N ARG A 117 3.33 -20.98 29.38
CA ARG A 117 4.75 -20.69 29.57
C ARG A 117 5.33 -21.31 30.86
N ASP A 118 4.49 -21.47 31.88
CA ASP A 118 4.85 -21.99 33.18
C ASP A 118 5.19 -23.50 33.16
N LEU A 119 4.57 -24.25 32.23
CA LEU A 119 4.86 -25.70 32.09
C LEU A 119 6.20 -25.97 31.38
N THR A 120 6.67 -25.04 30.58
CA THR A 120 7.97 -25.18 29.90
C THR A 120 9.15 -24.88 30.80
N LEU A 121 8.95 -24.05 31.81
CA LEU A 121 10.00 -23.75 32.79
C LEU A 121 10.21 -24.90 33.81
N SER A 122 9.15 -25.56 34.26
CA SER A 122 9.25 -26.71 35.17
C SER A 122 9.90 -27.93 34.52
N ALA A 123 9.63 -28.17 33.23
CA ALA A 123 10.24 -29.29 32.49
C ALA A 123 11.77 -29.09 32.29
N ARG A 124 12.26 -27.83 32.31
CA ARG A 124 13.69 -27.53 32.16
C ARG A 124 14.47 -27.73 33.44
N GLN A 125 13.83 -27.56 34.62
CA GLN A 125 14.47 -27.75 35.93
C GLN A 125 14.68 -29.21 36.30
N HIS A 126 13.84 -30.13 35.78
CA HIS A 126 13.99 -31.57 36.02
C HIS A 126 15.04 -32.27 35.13
N ARG A 127 15.66 -31.59 34.21
CA ARG A 127 16.64 -32.15 33.26
C ARG A 127 18.11 -31.87 33.63
N THR A 128 18.35 -31.14 34.71
CA THR A 128 19.69 -30.76 35.23
C THR A 128 19.95 -31.21 36.66
N GLY A 129 19.24 -32.26 37.13
CA GLY A 129 19.49 -32.96 38.36
C GLY A 129 20.08 -34.36 38.12
#